data_9e3aa4bbc5168f747acc67bec2083575
#
_entry.id   9e3aa4bbc5168f747acc67bec2083575
#
_cell.length_a   1.000
_cell.length_b   1.000
_cell.length_c   1.000
_cell.angle_alpha   90.00
_cell.angle_beta   90.00
_cell.angle_gamma   90.00
#
_symmetry.space_group_name_H-M   'P 1'
#
loop_
_entity.id
_entity.type
_entity.pdbx_description
1 polymer ?
#
loop_
_entity_poly.entity_id
_entity_poly.type
_entity_poly.pdbx_seq_one_letter_code
_entity_poly.pdbx_strand_id
1 'polypeptide(L)'
;MEKRQLGTSGIMVSAFCLGSMTWGTQNTEAEGHAQIDMALDHGINFIDTAEMYPTNPLSKETQGDTERVIGSWFRQNGRRDEVILATKVSGEGYKNVRNGTPISKETIDAALTASLKSLNTDYVDLYQLHWPNRGSYMFRQNWNFDPVRQDSAETEYHMAEVLTALDGHIRAGRIRAIGLSNESCWGTMRWLNMARQMNLPLMQSVQNEYSLLCRLYDTDMAEMTHHEGVGLLAFSPLAAGLLTGKYNDGAIPPGSRRVYADDLGGRITNRVWPAIDTYLDIASRYELDPVQMALSFCLSRSFMTSVIFGATSLQQLKRILDGRDLQLEPNVLAAINAAHRAHPMPY
;
A
#
# COMPACT_ATOMS: atom_id res chain seq x y z
N MET A 1 -10.08 13.58 11.25
CA MET A 1 -9.21 12.49 10.74
C MET A 1 -8.19 12.12 11.82
N GLU A 2 -8.21 10.89 12.29
CA GLU A 2 -7.25 10.36 13.25
C GLU A 2 -5.85 10.36 12.63
N LYS A 3 -4.82 10.66 13.46
CA LYS A 3 -3.42 10.52 13.08
C LYS A 3 -2.75 9.46 13.94
N ARG A 4 -1.91 8.65 13.30
CA ARG A 4 -1.16 7.56 13.91
C ARG A 4 0.33 7.72 13.64
N GLN A 5 1.15 7.26 14.55
CA GLN A 5 2.60 7.34 14.37
C GLN A 5 3.07 6.28 13.37
N LEU A 6 3.95 6.67 12.45
CA LEU A 6 4.61 5.77 11.52
C LEU A 6 5.78 5.06 12.23
N GLY A 7 5.54 3.84 12.69
CA GLY A 7 6.54 3.10 13.46
C GLY A 7 7.01 3.87 14.69
N THR A 8 8.32 4.01 14.84
CA THR A 8 9.00 4.78 15.90
C THR A 8 9.61 6.08 15.40
N SER A 9 9.29 6.49 14.14
CA SER A 9 9.93 7.63 13.45
C SER A 9 9.56 9.01 14.00
N GLY A 10 8.49 9.12 14.79
CA GLY A 10 7.91 10.40 15.19
C GLY A 10 7.07 11.09 14.10
N ILE A 11 6.98 10.53 12.89
CA ILE A 11 6.16 11.07 11.80
C ILE A 11 4.69 10.67 12.03
N MET A 12 3.80 11.65 12.05
CA MET A 12 2.36 11.43 12.25
C MET A 12 1.63 11.42 10.91
N VAL A 13 1.09 10.27 10.53
CA VAL A 13 0.31 10.05 9.30
C VAL A 13 -1.18 9.95 9.60
N SER A 14 -2.03 10.39 8.68
CA SER A 14 -3.47 10.13 8.76
C SER A 14 -3.78 8.64 8.68
N ALA A 15 -4.80 8.20 9.42
CA ALA A 15 -5.26 6.81 9.42
C ALA A 15 -5.74 6.33 8.04
N PHE A 16 -6.14 7.25 7.18
CA PHE A 16 -6.32 7.04 5.75
C PHE A 16 -5.15 7.63 4.96
N CYS A 17 -4.73 6.91 3.91
CA CYS A 17 -3.69 7.32 2.97
C CYS A 17 -4.26 7.35 1.55
N LEU A 18 -4.04 8.44 0.84
CA LEU A 18 -4.43 8.58 -0.56
C LEU A 18 -3.43 7.86 -1.47
N GLY A 19 -3.86 6.74 -2.05
CA GLY A 19 -3.10 6.02 -3.06
C GLY A 19 -3.30 6.62 -4.45
N SER A 20 -2.25 6.68 -5.24
CA SER A 20 -2.17 7.47 -6.47
C SER A 20 -2.01 6.65 -7.77
N MET A 21 -2.03 5.32 -7.71
CA MET A 21 -1.63 4.42 -8.80
C MET A 21 -2.41 4.53 -10.12
N THR A 22 -3.45 5.35 -10.19
CA THR A 22 -4.28 5.58 -11.39
C THR A 22 -4.01 6.91 -12.08
N TRP A 23 -3.25 7.81 -11.45
CA TRP A 23 -2.99 9.14 -11.97
C TRP A 23 -1.94 9.11 -13.09
N GLY A 24 -2.29 9.69 -14.23
CA GLY A 24 -1.52 9.62 -15.46
C GLY A 24 -2.03 8.59 -16.47
N THR A 25 -3.05 7.77 -16.10
CA THR A 25 -3.73 6.86 -17.03
C THR A 25 -5.25 6.95 -16.89
N GLN A 26 -5.84 6.31 -15.85
CA GLN A 26 -7.30 6.39 -15.62
C GLN A 26 -7.75 7.78 -15.14
N ASN A 27 -6.85 8.53 -14.52
CA ASN A 27 -7.09 9.90 -14.10
C ASN A 27 -6.12 10.86 -14.78
N THR A 28 -6.63 12.00 -15.18
CA THR A 28 -5.85 13.14 -15.64
C THR A 28 -5.08 13.80 -14.51
N GLU A 29 -4.11 14.66 -14.84
CA GLU A 29 -3.39 15.50 -13.87
C GLU A 29 -4.35 16.34 -13.02
N ALA A 30 -5.32 17.02 -13.66
CA ALA A 30 -6.29 17.86 -12.98
C ALA A 30 -7.18 17.07 -11.99
N GLU A 31 -7.59 15.85 -12.35
CA GLU A 31 -8.34 14.98 -11.44
C GLU A 31 -7.47 14.49 -10.27
N GLY A 32 -6.21 14.19 -10.50
CA GLY A 32 -5.25 13.87 -9.44
C GLY A 32 -5.07 15.03 -8.46
N HIS A 33 -4.90 16.25 -8.97
CA HIS A 33 -4.82 17.47 -8.15
C HIS A 33 -6.08 17.68 -7.31
N ALA A 34 -7.26 17.56 -7.92
CA ALA A 34 -8.53 17.69 -7.20
C ALA A 34 -8.72 16.64 -6.10
N GLN A 35 -8.20 15.41 -6.30
CA GLN A 35 -8.18 14.37 -5.27
C GLN A 35 -7.24 14.73 -4.12
N ILE A 36 -6.06 15.30 -4.39
CA ILE A 36 -5.13 15.77 -3.35
C ILE A 36 -5.79 16.87 -2.52
N ASP A 37 -6.38 17.88 -3.18
CA ASP A 37 -7.04 18.99 -2.49
C ASP A 37 -8.18 18.48 -1.59
N MET A 38 -9.07 17.66 -2.13
CA MET A 38 -10.17 17.08 -1.34
C MET A 38 -9.65 16.24 -0.16
N ALA A 39 -8.60 15.46 -0.32
CA ALA A 39 -8.01 14.66 0.74
C ALA A 39 -7.45 15.53 1.88
N LEU A 40 -6.69 16.57 1.53
CA LEU A 40 -6.13 17.53 2.50
C LEU A 40 -7.24 18.28 3.25
N ASP A 41 -8.28 18.74 2.56
CA ASP A 41 -9.45 19.42 3.15
C ASP A 41 -10.18 18.53 4.18
N HIS A 42 -10.07 17.20 4.05
CA HIS A 42 -10.64 16.22 4.99
C HIS A 42 -9.60 15.71 6.02
N GLY A 43 -8.41 16.32 6.05
CA GLY A 43 -7.36 16.05 7.04
C GLY A 43 -6.50 14.81 6.73
N ILE A 44 -6.55 14.27 5.50
CA ILE A 44 -5.58 13.28 5.03
C ILE A 44 -4.30 14.00 4.65
N ASN A 45 -3.22 13.69 5.36
CA ASN A 45 -1.90 14.26 5.08
C ASN A 45 -0.93 13.23 4.46
N PHE A 46 -1.36 11.99 4.22
CA PHE A 46 -0.52 10.91 3.75
C PHE A 46 -0.87 10.51 2.32
N ILE A 47 0.12 10.58 1.42
CA ILE A 47 0.00 10.19 0.01
C ILE A 47 1.02 9.11 -0.30
N ASP A 48 0.57 8.01 -0.93
CA ASP A 48 1.41 6.89 -1.36
C ASP A 48 1.50 6.83 -2.88
N THR A 49 2.73 6.77 -3.38
CA THR A 49 3.06 6.58 -4.79
C THR A 49 4.20 5.57 -4.97
N ALA A 50 4.70 5.38 -6.17
CA ALA A 50 5.87 4.57 -6.50
C ALA A 50 6.47 4.99 -7.85
N GLU A 51 7.78 4.75 -8.05
CA GLU A 51 8.47 5.03 -9.32
C GLU A 51 7.83 4.31 -10.52
N MET A 52 7.21 3.15 -10.29
CA MET A 52 6.59 2.34 -11.34
C MET A 52 5.14 2.76 -11.68
N TYR A 53 4.53 3.67 -10.93
CA TYR A 53 3.15 4.06 -11.16
C TYR A 53 3.00 5.04 -12.34
N PRO A 54 1.88 4.97 -13.09
CA PRO A 54 0.64 4.20 -12.87
C PRO A 54 0.74 2.73 -13.29
N THR A 55 -0.23 1.92 -12.86
CA THR A 55 -0.25 0.47 -13.10
C THR A 55 -1.46 -0.04 -13.88
N ASN A 56 -2.38 0.82 -14.28
CA ASN A 56 -3.59 0.42 -15.00
C ASN A 56 -3.84 1.32 -16.23
N PRO A 57 -3.40 0.88 -17.43
CA PRO A 57 -2.59 -0.31 -17.69
C PRO A 57 -1.12 -0.15 -17.27
N LEU A 58 -0.43 -1.29 -17.11
CA LEU A 58 1.03 -1.30 -16.96
C LEU A 58 1.69 -0.95 -18.32
N SER A 59 2.45 0.13 -18.37
CA SER A 59 3.15 0.57 -19.60
C SER A 59 4.49 1.19 -19.24
N LYS A 60 5.47 1.01 -20.13
CA LYS A 60 6.78 1.65 -20.02
C LYS A 60 6.68 3.15 -20.31
N GLU A 61 5.77 3.53 -21.19
CA GLU A 61 5.57 4.92 -21.66
C GLU A 61 5.03 5.84 -20.57
N THR A 62 4.16 5.30 -19.71
CA THR A 62 3.50 6.08 -18.64
C THR A 62 4.18 5.94 -17.27
N GLN A 63 5.23 5.11 -17.19
CA GLN A 63 5.94 4.90 -15.93
C GLN A 63 6.46 6.22 -15.35
N GLY A 64 6.21 6.44 -14.07
CA GLY A 64 6.58 7.66 -13.34
C GLY A 64 5.63 8.85 -13.56
N ASP A 65 4.57 8.72 -14.39
CA ASP A 65 3.59 9.79 -14.57
C ASP A 65 2.88 10.17 -13.27
N THR A 66 2.60 9.21 -12.42
CA THR A 66 1.98 9.47 -11.13
C THR A 66 2.83 10.38 -10.24
N GLU A 67 4.14 10.15 -10.17
CA GLU A 67 5.05 11.03 -9.44
C GLU A 67 5.10 12.43 -10.10
N ARG A 68 5.04 12.53 -11.44
CA ARG A 68 4.97 13.81 -12.15
C ARG A 68 3.69 14.59 -11.83
N VAL A 69 2.55 13.92 -11.73
CA VAL A 69 1.27 14.54 -11.32
C VAL A 69 1.39 15.12 -9.90
N ILE A 70 1.94 14.38 -8.96
CA ILE A 70 2.15 14.88 -7.58
C ILE A 70 3.15 16.05 -7.58
N GLY A 71 4.25 15.93 -8.33
CA GLY A 71 5.27 16.98 -8.43
C GLY A 71 4.75 18.27 -9.06
N SER A 72 3.85 18.18 -10.04
CA SER A 72 3.21 19.35 -10.62
C SER A 72 2.27 20.04 -9.62
N TRP A 73 1.55 19.26 -8.79
CA TRP A 73 0.73 19.81 -7.71
C TRP A 73 1.59 20.56 -6.67
N PHE A 74 2.72 20.01 -6.22
CA PHE A 74 3.65 20.70 -5.31
C PHE A 74 4.15 22.01 -5.90
N ARG A 75 4.56 22.00 -7.17
CA ARG A 75 5.06 23.22 -7.85
C ARG A 75 4.00 24.30 -7.97
N GLN A 76 2.74 23.93 -8.22
CA GLN A 76 1.65 24.88 -8.40
C GLN A 76 1.15 25.46 -7.08
N ASN A 77 1.15 24.67 -6.01
CA ASN A 77 0.51 25.03 -4.75
C ASN A 77 1.49 25.43 -3.63
N GLY A 78 2.76 25.03 -3.71
CA GLY A 78 3.76 25.32 -2.67
C GLY A 78 3.49 24.66 -1.31
N ARG A 79 2.61 23.64 -1.26
CA ARG A 79 2.11 23.00 -0.02
C ARG A 79 2.80 21.66 0.27
N ARG A 80 4.11 21.52 -0.05
CA ARG A 80 4.85 20.27 0.15
C ARG A 80 4.90 19.82 1.62
N ASP A 81 4.99 20.76 2.54
CA ASP A 81 5.09 20.55 3.99
C ASP A 81 3.79 20.07 4.65
N GLU A 82 2.64 20.21 3.97
CA GLU A 82 1.37 19.68 4.44
C GLU A 82 1.22 18.18 4.16
N VAL A 83 2.06 17.61 3.28
CA VAL A 83 1.98 16.23 2.81
C VAL A 83 3.11 15.37 3.37
N ILE A 84 2.75 14.26 4.00
CA ILE A 84 3.66 13.15 4.25
C ILE A 84 3.65 12.28 2.99
N LEU A 85 4.77 12.25 2.29
CA LEU A 85 4.88 11.60 0.97
C LEU A 85 5.66 10.30 1.07
N ALA A 86 5.04 9.21 0.63
CA ALA A 86 5.68 7.91 0.45
C ALA A 86 5.89 7.61 -1.03
N THR A 87 7.09 7.16 -1.40
CA THR A 87 7.37 6.52 -2.70
C THR A 87 8.16 5.23 -2.52
N LYS A 88 8.40 4.49 -3.62
CA LYS A 88 8.96 3.14 -3.55
C LYS A 88 9.94 2.89 -4.69
N VAL A 89 11.00 2.12 -4.38
CA VAL A 89 11.88 1.50 -5.38
C VAL A 89 11.39 0.10 -5.71
N SER A 90 11.25 -0.21 -6.99
CA SER A 90 10.82 -1.53 -7.47
C SER A 90 11.88 -2.60 -7.23
N GLY A 91 11.44 -3.77 -6.79
CA GLY A 91 12.29 -4.96 -6.69
C GLY A 91 12.60 -5.60 -8.04
N GLU A 92 13.25 -6.74 -7.99
CA GLU A 92 13.67 -7.50 -9.17
C GLU A 92 12.48 -7.96 -10.02
N GLY A 93 12.69 -8.07 -11.34
CA GLY A 93 11.80 -8.75 -12.29
C GLY A 93 10.85 -7.84 -13.05
N TYR A 94 10.58 -6.59 -12.63
CA TYR A 94 9.70 -5.69 -13.37
C TYR A 94 10.42 -4.96 -14.50
N LYS A 95 10.38 -5.52 -15.71
CA LYS A 95 11.19 -5.11 -16.87
C LYS A 95 10.96 -3.67 -17.34
N ASN A 96 9.79 -3.07 -17.07
CA ASN A 96 9.52 -1.69 -17.45
C ASN A 96 10.33 -0.67 -16.63
N VAL A 97 10.80 -1.06 -15.44
CA VAL A 97 11.65 -0.24 -14.59
C VAL A 97 13.06 -0.80 -14.60
N ARG A 98 14.04 -0.01 -15.02
CA ARG A 98 15.48 -0.38 -15.05
C ARG A 98 15.76 -1.80 -15.59
N ASN A 99 14.98 -2.27 -16.58
CA ASN A 99 15.04 -3.63 -17.13
C ASN A 99 14.86 -4.75 -16.10
N GLY A 100 14.22 -4.47 -14.96
CA GLY A 100 13.96 -5.44 -13.91
C GLY A 100 15.16 -5.75 -13.01
N THR A 101 16.14 -4.86 -12.95
CA THR A 101 17.30 -5.01 -12.04
C THR A 101 16.87 -5.05 -10.57
N PRO A 102 17.56 -5.83 -9.73
CA PRO A 102 17.25 -5.93 -8.31
C PRO A 102 17.46 -4.60 -7.57
N ILE A 103 16.89 -4.49 -6.38
CA ILE A 103 17.24 -3.43 -5.43
C ILE A 103 18.71 -3.62 -5.05
N SER A 104 19.50 -2.57 -5.20
CA SER A 104 20.90 -2.46 -4.77
C SER A 104 21.19 -1.00 -4.41
N LYS A 105 22.38 -0.72 -3.95
CA LYS A 105 22.83 0.67 -3.71
C LYS A 105 22.65 1.53 -4.96
N GLU A 106 23.12 1.07 -6.11
CA GLU A 106 23.09 1.81 -7.38
C GLU A 106 21.66 2.05 -7.85
N THR A 107 20.78 1.04 -7.71
CA THR A 107 19.37 1.19 -8.13
C THR A 107 18.60 2.11 -7.18
N ILE A 108 18.89 2.13 -5.88
CA ILE A 108 18.33 3.08 -4.90
C ILE A 108 18.76 4.51 -5.26
N ASP A 109 20.06 4.74 -5.50
CA ASP A 109 20.60 6.06 -5.86
C ASP A 109 19.93 6.61 -7.12
N ALA A 110 19.79 5.77 -8.15
CA ALA A 110 19.16 6.14 -9.43
C ALA A 110 17.65 6.39 -9.28
N ALA A 111 16.94 5.46 -8.62
CA ALA A 111 15.48 5.52 -8.43
C ALA A 111 15.08 6.73 -7.58
N LEU A 112 15.72 6.91 -6.42
CA LEU A 112 15.41 8.03 -5.54
C LEU A 112 15.70 9.38 -6.23
N THR A 113 16.79 9.48 -6.97
CA THR A 113 17.13 10.72 -7.72
C THR A 113 16.07 11.01 -8.78
N ALA A 114 15.61 10.00 -9.51
CA ALA A 114 14.56 10.14 -10.51
C ALA A 114 13.21 10.52 -9.84
N SER A 115 12.84 9.85 -8.75
CA SER A 115 11.62 10.13 -7.99
C SER A 115 11.60 11.55 -7.44
N LEU A 116 12.66 12.02 -6.79
CA LEU A 116 12.75 13.40 -6.28
C LEU A 116 12.60 14.45 -7.38
N LYS A 117 13.21 14.19 -8.54
CA LYS A 117 13.04 15.06 -9.72
C LYS A 117 11.60 15.07 -10.22
N SER A 118 10.95 13.91 -10.36
CA SER A 118 9.56 13.79 -10.81
C SER A 118 8.60 14.45 -9.83
N LEU A 119 8.81 14.23 -8.54
CA LEU A 119 8.02 14.77 -7.45
C LEU A 119 8.28 16.25 -7.15
N ASN A 120 9.28 16.86 -7.81
CA ASN A 120 9.64 18.27 -7.60
C ASN A 120 9.85 18.62 -6.11
N THR A 121 10.63 17.80 -5.41
CA THR A 121 10.95 17.96 -3.98
C THR A 121 12.35 17.43 -3.68
N ASP A 122 12.99 17.94 -2.63
CA ASP A 122 14.33 17.53 -2.23
C ASP A 122 14.32 16.31 -1.30
N TYR A 123 13.16 15.91 -0.78
CA TYR A 123 13.04 14.81 0.15
C TYR A 123 11.69 14.07 0.02
N VAL A 124 11.69 12.81 0.47
CA VAL A 124 10.49 12.02 0.74
C VAL A 124 10.40 11.68 2.23
N ASP A 125 9.18 11.56 2.74
CA ASP A 125 8.96 11.26 4.16
C ASP A 125 9.11 9.78 4.45
N LEU A 126 8.68 8.92 3.52
CA LEU A 126 8.84 7.46 3.60
C LEU A 126 9.34 6.92 2.26
N TYR A 127 10.46 6.21 2.29
CA TYR A 127 10.97 5.48 1.11
C TYR A 127 10.86 3.99 1.34
N GLN A 128 10.19 3.28 0.43
CA GLN A 128 9.84 1.87 0.63
C GLN A 128 10.53 0.97 -0.39
N LEU A 129 10.96 -0.21 0.06
CA LEU A 129 11.37 -1.32 -0.81
C LEU A 129 10.09 -2.02 -1.27
N HIS A 130 9.74 -1.90 -2.57
CA HIS A 130 8.40 -2.26 -3.09
C HIS A 130 8.08 -3.75 -3.00
N TRP A 131 9.10 -4.62 -3.18
CA TRP A 131 9.06 -6.05 -2.87
C TRP A 131 10.48 -6.59 -2.74
N PRO A 132 10.67 -7.69 -1.99
CA PRO A 132 12.00 -8.26 -1.79
C PRO A 132 12.56 -8.90 -3.08
N ASN A 133 13.86 -8.76 -3.34
CA ASN A 133 14.53 -9.40 -4.48
C ASN A 133 14.40 -10.94 -4.45
N ARG A 134 14.43 -11.55 -3.28
CA ARG A 134 14.32 -12.99 -3.10
C ARG A 134 12.92 -13.57 -3.40
N GLY A 135 11.94 -12.70 -3.67
CA GLY A 135 10.54 -13.10 -3.75
C GLY A 135 9.89 -13.31 -2.37
N SER A 136 8.56 -13.40 -2.36
CA SER A 136 7.76 -13.67 -1.17
C SER A 136 6.44 -14.34 -1.57
N TYR A 137 5.66 -14.78 -0.58
CA TYR A 137 4.31 -15.32 -0.82
C TYR A 137 3.27 -14.26 -1.19
N MET A 138 3.67 -12.99 -1.24
CA MET A 138 2.77 -11.89 -1.62
C MET A 138 2.31 -11.98 -3.07
N PHE A 139 1.46 -11.06 -3.50
CA PHE A 139 0.84 -11.06 -4.83
C PHE A 139 0.08 -12.36 -5.15
N ARG A 140 -0.56 -12.99 -4.13
CA ARG A 140 -1.36 -14.23 -4.25
C ARG A 140 -0.56 -15.46 -4.64
N GLN A 141 0.76 -15.43 -4.36
CA GLN A 141 1.64 -16.60 -4.54
C GLN A 141 1.60 -17.57 -3.35
N ASN A 142 0.91 -17.21 -2.26
CA ASN A 142 0.82 -17.97 -1.01
C ASN A 142 0.36 -19.45 -1.18
N TRP A 143 -0.32 -19.77 -2.28
CA TRP A 143 -0.76 -21.13 -2.57
C TRP A 143 0.36 -22.08 -3.02
N ASN A 144 1.42 -21.56 -3.63
CA ASN A 144 2.50 -22.34 -4.21
C ASN A 144 3.89 -21.83 -3.78
N PHE A 145 3.94 -20.97 -2.78
CA PHE A 145 5.22 -20.40 -2.33
C PHE A 145 6.07 -21.46 -1.60
N ASP A 146 7.27 -21.66 -2.10
CA ASP A 146 8.27 -22.54 -1.49
C ASP A 146 9.61 -21.77 -1.36
N PRO A 147 10.06 -21.44 -0.14
CA PRO A 147 11.29 -20.70 0.09
C PRO A 147 12.55 -21.57 0.04
N VAL A 148 12.48 -22.88 -0.24
CA VAL A 148 13.60 -23.82 -0.14
C VAL A 148 14.84 -23.41 -0.94
N ARG A 149 14.67 -22.61 -1.99
CA ARG A 149 15.75 -22.13 -2.85
C ARG A 149 16.33 -20.77 -2.43
N GLN A 150 15.78 -20.15 -1.39
CA GLN A 150 16.30 -18.89 -0.90
C GLN A 150 17.58 -19.10 -0.09
N ASP A 151 18.61 -18.30 -0.37
CA ASP A 151 19.85 -18.29 0.41
C ASP A 151 19.76 -17.19 1.47
N SER A 152 19.86 -17.58 2.75
CA SER A 152 19.78 -16.63 3.86
C SER A 152 21.02 -15.75 3.98
N ALA A 153 22.22 -16.27 3.65
CA ALA A 153 23.46 -15.52 3.73
C ALA A 153 23.53 -14.45 2.62
N GLU A 154 23.13 -14.80 1.40
CA GLU A 154 23.00 -13.85 0.30
C GLU A 154 21.97 -12.77 0.63
N THR A 155 20.83 -13.16 1.20
CA THR A 155 19.78 -12.22 1.62
C THR A 155 20.28 -11.24 2.68
N GLU A 156 21.00 -11.72 3.68
CA GLU A 156 21.57 -10.87 4.75
C GLU A 156 22.65 -9.92 4.22
N TYR A 157 23.51 -10.40 3.33
CA TYR A 157 24.51 -9.55 2.67
C TYR A 157 23.84 -8.40 1.89
N HIS A 158 22.81 -8.72 1.10
CA HIS A 158 22.02 -7.74 0.39
C HIS A 158 21.33 -6.74 1.34
N MET A 159 20.77 -7.21 2.45
CA MET A 159 20.13 -6.34 3.44
C MET A 159 21.13 -5.33 4.05
N ALA A 160 22.33 -5.78 4.36
CA ALA A 160 23.38 -4.92 4.91
C ALA A 160 23.81 -3.81 3.92
N GLU A 161 23.98 -4.17 2.66
CA GLU A 161 24.30 -3.22 1.57
C GLU A 161 23.20 -2.16 1.41
N VAL A 162 21.95 -2.60 1.30
CA VAL A 162 20.78 -1.74 1.12
C VAL A 162 20.56 -0.80 2.32
N LEU A 163 20.67 -1.32 3.55
CA LEU A 163 20.56 -0.49 4.76
C LEU A 163 21.63 0.60 4.81
N THR A 164 22.86 0.26 4.41
CA THR A 164 23.98 1.23 4.36
C THR A 164 23.71 2.32 3.34
N ALA A 165 23.16 1.98 2.17
CA ALA A 165 22.79 2.95 1.13
C ALA A 165 21.65 3.87 1.61
N LEU A 166 20.63 3.31 2.23
CA LEU A 166 19.49 4.07 2.76
C LEU A 166 19.90 5.02 3.89
N ASP A 167 20.79 4.59 4.80
CA ASP A 167 21.36 5.46 5.84
C ASP A 167 22.08 6.67 5.25
N GLY A 168 22.84 6.47 4.16
CA GLY A 168 23.48 7.56 3.44
C GLY A 168 22.47 8.61 2.95
N HIS A 169 21.33 8.18 2.43
CA HIS A 169 20.26 9.09 1.98
C HIS A 169 19.51 9.76 3.14
N ILE A 170 19.35 9.06 4.27
CA ILE A 170 18.76 9.65 5.48
C ILE A 170 19.67 10.76 6.02
N ARG A 171 20.97 10.50 6.14
CA ARG A 171 21.95 11.51 6.58
C ARG A 171 22.06 12.70 5.62
N ALA A 172 21.83 12.46 4.32
CA ALA A 172 21.78 13.51 3.32
C ALA A 172 20.46 14.32 3.33
N GLY A 173 19.50 13.94 4.18
CA GLY A 173 18.19 14.60 4.30
C GLY A 173 17.23 14.31 3.13
N ARG A 174 17.53 13.35 2.28
CA ARG A 174 16.71 12.98 1.10
C ARG A 174 15.56 12.03 1.47
N ILE A 175 15.70 11.27 2.57
CA ILE A 175 14.71 10.35 3.12
C ILE A 175 14.55 10.64 4.60
N ARG A 176 13.30 10.68 5.13
CA ARG A 176 13.06 10.84 6.57
C ARG A 176 12.86 9.52 7.29
N ALA A 177 12.19 8.56 6.64
CA ALA A 177 11.95 7.21 7.17
C ALA A 177 12.00 6.18 6.04
N ILE A 178 12.29 4.92 6.41
CA ILE A 178 12.34 3.78 5.48
C ILE A 178 11.31 2.73 5.86
N GLY A 179 10.81 2.00 4.85
CA GLY A 179 9.81 0.95 5.05
C GLY A 179 9.92 -0.18 4.04
N LEU A 180 9.18 -1.23 4.30
CA LEU A 180 9.09 -2.42 3.47
C LEU A 180 7.74 -2.48 2.78
N SER A 181 7.65 -3.24 1.71
CA SER A 181 6.38 -3.59 1.08
C SER A 181 6.44 -5.02 0.55
N ASN A 182 5.29 -5.71 0.57
CA ASN A 182 5.18 -7.10 0.14
C ASN A 182 6.19 -8.04 0.84
N GLU A 183 6.46 -7.74 2.11
CA GLU A 183 7.47 -8.44 2.90
C GLU A 183 6.82 -9.44 3.88
N SER A 184 7.51 -10.54 4.13
CA SER A 184 7.13 -11.58 5.09
C SER A 184 7.55 -11.20 6.53
N CYS A 185 7.00 -11.92 7.51
CA CYS A 185 7.42 -11.78 8.92
C CYS A 185 8.91 -12.09 9.08
N TRP A 186 9.37 -13.22 8.51
CA TRP A 186 10.79 -13.57 8.53
C TRP A 186 11.69 -12.46 7.96
N GLY A 187 11.34 -11.94 6.79
CA GLY A 187 12.13 -10.89 6.16
C GLY A 187 12.11 -9.59 6.95
N THR A 188 10.95 -9.19 7.47
CA THR A 188 10.83 -7.98 8.31
C THR A 188 11.74 -8.09 9.53
N MET A 189 11.69 -9.23 10.24
CA MET A 189 12.56 -9.46 11.40
C MET A 189 14.05 -9.47 11.04
N ARG A 190 14.41 -10.00 9.86
CA ARG A 190 15.81 -9.95 9.39
C ARG A 190 16.28 -8.53 9.12
N TRP A 191 15.46 -7.69 8.45
CA TRP A 191 15.76 -6.27 8.26
C TRP A 191 15.97 -5.53 9.59
N LEU A 192 15.10 -5.74 10.57
CA LEU A 192 15.19 -5.11 11.89
C LEU A 192 16.44 -5.56 12.65
N ASN A 193 16.71 -6.86 12.67
CA ASN A 193 17.86 -7.41 13.37
C ASN A 193 19.20 -6.94 12.75
N MET A 194 19.27 -6.94 11.41
CA MET A 194 20.45 -6.44 10.70
C MET A 194 20.68 -4.95 10.99
N ALA A 195 19.62 -4.13 10.94
CA ALA A 195 19.72 -2.71 11.25
C ALA A 195 20.19 -2.46 12.68
N ARG A 196 19.71 -3.24 13.67
CA ARG A 196 20.17 -3.14 15.07
C ARG A 196 21.65 -3.54 15.22
N GLN A 197 22.07 -4.65 14.60
CA GLN A 197 23.45 -5.13 14.65
C GLN A 197 24.43 -4.13 14.05
N MET A 198 24.03 -3.45 12.98
CA MET A 198 24.84 -2.46 12.28
C MET A 198 24.69 -1.03 12.85
N ASN A 199 23.81 -0.82 13.82
CA ASN A 199 23.42 0.50 14.34
C ASN A 199 22.96 1.45 13.23
N LEU A 200 22.09 0.94 12.35
CA LEU A 200 21.50 1.64 11.21
C LEU A 200 20.00 1.93 11.44
N PRO A 201 19.37 2.81 10.64
CA PRO A 201 17.95 3.13 10.76
C PRO A 201 17.06 1.89 10.61
N LEU A 202 16.03 1.80 11.47
CA LEU A 202 15.05 0.71 11.45
C LEU A 202 13.98 0.95 10.38
N MET A 203 13.45 -0.12 9.79
CA MET A 203 12.24 -0.08 9.00
C MET A 203 11.06 0.34 9.87
N GLN A 204 10.26 1.31 9.39
CA GLN A 204 9.20 1.95 10.16
C GLN A 204 7.81 1.41 9.84
N SER A 205 7.65 0.74 8.71
CA SER A 205 6.37 0.19 8.25
C SER A 205 6.55 -1.01 7.33
N VAL A 206 5.50 -1.81 7.24
CA VAL A 206 5.35 -2.81 6.16
C VAL A 206 4.08 -2.48 5.39
N GLN A 207 4.18 -2.31 4.07
CA GLN A 207 3.02 -2.10 3.21
C GLN A 207 2.62 -3.43 2.54
N ASN A 208 1.58 -4.08 3.07
CA ASN A 208 1.08 -5.36 2.57
C ASN A 208 -0.40 -5.31 2.21
N GLU A 209 -0.86 -6.26 1.39
CA GLU A 209 -2.30 -6.42 1.10
C GLU A 209 -3.05 -6.79 2.38
N TYR A 210 -4.13 -6.04 2.67
CA TYR A 210 -5.03 -6.36 3.77
C TYR A 210 -6.45 -5.87 3.49
N SER A 211 -7.42 -6.75 3.66
CA SER A 211 -8.85 -6.48 3.47
C SER A 211 -9.69 -7.55 4.14
N LEU A 212 -11.02 -7.43 4.09
CA LEU A 212 -11.96 -8.49 4.50
C LEU A 212 -11.70 -9.83 3.78
N LEU A 213 -11.17 -9.79 2.54
CA LEU A 213 -10.90 -10.97 1.72
C LEU A 213 -9.45 -11.47 1.82
N CYS A 214 -8.52 -10.66 2.35
CA CYS A 214 -7.11 -11.00 2.53
C CYS A 214 -6.66 -10.64 3.94
N ARG A 215 -6.60 -11.63 4.84
CA ARG A 215 -6.28 -11.46 6.25
C ARG A 215 -4.97 -12.16 6.66
N LEU A 216 -4.05 -12.34 5.71
CA LEU A 216 -2.75 -12.97 5.96
C LEU A 216 -1.91 -12.26 7.03
N TYR A 217 -2.16 -10.98 7.26
CA TYR A 217 -1.46 -10.19 8.27
C TYR A 217 -1.92 -10.48 9.71
N ASP A 218 -3.10 -11.06 9.91
CA ASP A 218 -3.71 -11.30 11.24
C ASP A 218 -2.92 -12.27 12.14
N THR A 219 -1.99 -13.01 11.59
CA THR A 219 -1.17 -14.01 12.29
C THR A 219 0.19 -13.44 12.70
N ASP A 220 1.27 -13.99 12.21
CA ASP A 220 2.66 -13.67 12.58
C ASP A 220 3.01 -12.18 12.42
N MET A 221 2.47 -11.54 11.36
CA MET A 221 2.75 -10.12 11.11
C MET A 221 2.10 -9.23 12.17
N ALA A 222 0.92 -9.56 12.66
CA ALA A 222 0.24 -8.81 13.72
C ALA A 222 1.02 -8.89 15.04
N GLU A 223 1.51 -10.06 15.41
CA GLU A 223 2.35 -10.27 16.60
C GLU A 223 3.66 -9.51 16.46
N MET A 224 4.35 -9.66 15.32
CA MET A 224 5.58 -8.92 15.00
C MET A 224 5.37 -7.40 15.10
N THR A 225 4.29 -6.87 14.54
CA THR A 225 3.96 -5.43 14.62
C THR A 225 3.83 -4.97 16.07
N HIS A 226 3.14 -5.75 16.90
CA HIS A 226 2.94 -5.42 18.32
C HIS A 226 4.27 -5.31 19.07
N HIS A 227 5.16 -6.26 18.87
CA HIS A 227 6.44 -6.32 19.61
C HIS A 227 7.51 -5.39 19.04
N GLU A 228 7.55 -5.21 17.72
CA GLU A 228 8.61 -4.47 17.04
C GLU A 228 8.26 -3.01 16.73
N GLY A 229 7.00 -2.63 16.87
CA GLY A 229 6.52 -1.28 16.59
C GLY A 229 6.53 -0.91 15.10
N VAL A 230 6.50 -1.90 14.19
CA VAL A 230 6.48 -1.70 12.74
C VAL A 230 5.06 -1.89 12.23
N GLY A 231 4.34 -0.79 11.96
CA GLY A 231 2.92 -0.83 11.64
C GLY A 231 2.62 -1.20 10.18
N LEU A 232 1.37 -1.65 9.94
CA LEU A 232 0.86 -1.97 8.61
C LEU A 232 0.38 -0.71 7.89
N LEU A 233 0.82 -0.55 6.65
CA LEU A 233 0.20 0.28 5.62
C LEU A 233 -0.59 -0.66 4.70
N ALA A 234 -1.92 -0.71 4.84
CA ALA A 234 -2.74 -1.69 4.13
C ALA A 234 -3.07 -1.22 2.72
N PHE A 235 -2.58 -1.91 1.67
CA PHE A 235 -3.05 -1.65 0.32
C PHE A 235 -4.20 -2.59 -0.09
N SER A 236 -4.97 -2.18 -1.11
CA SER A 236 -6.16 -2.89 -1.61
C SER A 236 -7.22 -3.22 -0.53
N PRO A 237 -7.58 -2.29 0.37
CA PRO A 237 -8.54 -2.57 1.45
C PRO A 237 -9.94 -2.91 0.92
N LEU A 238 -10.24 -2.54 -0.33
CA LEU A 238 -11.47 -2.88 -1.05
C LEU A 238 -11.29 -4.05 -2.03
N ALA A 239 -10.19 -4.80 -1.93
CA ALA A 239 -9.85 -5.92 -2.82
C ALA A 239 -10.01 -5.56 -4.31
N ALA A 240 -9.37 -4.48 -4.75
CA ALA A 240 -9.45 -3.93 -6.10
C ALA A 240 -10.90 -3.57 -6.56
N GLY A 241 -11.78 -3.30 -5.61
CA GLY A 241 -13.18 -2.92 -5.84
C GLY A 241 -14.18 -4.06 -5.73
N LEU A 242 -13.76 -5.30 -5.45
CA LEU A 242 -14.66 -6.44 -5.23
C LEU A 242 -15.63 -6.18 -4.06
N LEU A 243 -15.15 -5.65 -2.96
CA LEU A 243 -15.95 -5.35 -1.76
C LEU A 243 -16.95 -4.18 -1.93
N THR A 244 -16.97 -3.53 -3.09
CA THR A 244 -17.98 -2.49 -3.39
C THR A 244 -19.28 -3.04 -3.94
N GLY A 245 -19.32 -4.31 -4.33
CA GLY A 245 -20.44 -4.97 -5.02
C GLY A 245 -20.56 -4.65 -6.52
N LYS A 246 -19.73 -3.73 -7.06
CA LYS A 246 -19.88 -3.26 -8.46
C LYS A 246 -19.58 -4.32 -9.54
N TYR A 247 -19.00 -5.44 -9.14
CA TYR A 247 -18.64 -6.55 -10.04
C TYR A 247 -19.56 -7.76 -9.91
N ASN A 248 -20.61 -7.68 -9.07
CA ASN A 248 -21.57 -8.77 -8.90
C ASN A 248 -22.21 -9.14 -10.23
N ASP A 249 -22.65 -10.37 -10.35
CA ASP A 249 -23.25 -10.93 -11.56
C ASP A 249 -22.35 -10.83 -12.81
N GLY A 250 -21.03 -10.79 -12.60
CA GLY A 250 -20.06 -10.70 -13.67
C GLY A 250 -19.91 -9.31 -14.30
N ALA A 251 -20.50 -8.28 -13.73
CA ALA A 251 -20.48 -6.91 -14.27
C ALA A 251 -19.04 -6.38 -14.44
N ILE A 252 -18.83 -5.64 -15.55
CA ILE A 252 -17.57 -4.92 -15.84
C ILE A 252 -17.93 -3.47 -16.15
N PRO A 253 -18.15 -2.63 -15.12
CA PRO A 253 -18.51 -1.24 -15.33
C PRO A 253 -17.44 -0.50 -16.15
N PRO A 254 -17.82 0.40 -17.09
CA PRO A 254 -16.88 1.21 -17.83
C PRO A 254 -15.94 1.99 -16.92
N GLY A 255 -14.63 2.04 -17.29
CA GLY A 255 -13.61 2.71 -16.49
C GLY A 255 -13.21 1.99 -15.19
N SER A 256 -13.84 0.84 -14.89
CA SER A 256 -13.44 0.03 -13.73
C SER A 256 -12.13 -0.70 -13.98
N ARG A 257 -11.46 -1.15 -12.90
CA ARG A 257 -10.19 -1.88 -12.99
C ARG A 257 -10.30 -3.18 -13.79
N ARG A 258 -11.46 -3.85 -13.81
CA ARG A 258 -11.69 -5.07 -14.60
C ARG A 258 -11.60 -4.85 -16.11
N VAL A 259 -11.79 -3.62 -16.61
CA VAL A 259 -11.56 -3.29 -18.04
C VAL A 259 -10.08 -3.49 -18.43
N TYR A 260 -9.15 -3.31 -17.50
CA TYR A 260 -7.71 -3.37 -17.71
C TYR A 260 -7.07 -4.67 -17.17
N ALA A 261 -7.75 -5.34 -16.25
CA ALA A 261 -7.28 -6.57 -15.60
C ALA A 261 -8.48 -7.44 -15.22
N ASP A 262 -8.86 -8.35 -16.12
CA ASP A 262 -10.07 -9.19 -16.00
C ASP A 262 -10.17 -9.96 -14.69
N ASP A 263 -9.06 -10.52 -14.24
CA ASP A 263 -8.94 -11.32 -13.02
C ASP A 263 -8.60 -10.50 -11.76
N LEU A 264 -8.50 -9.15 -11.90
CA LEU A 264 -8.06 -8.24 -10.85
C LEU A 264 -6.73 -8.67 -10.19
N GLY A 265 -5.82 -9.22 -11.01
CA GLY A 265 -4.51 -9.69 -10.58
C GLY A 265 -4.62 -10.95 -9.71
N GLY A 266 -5.43 -11.92 -10.11
CA GLY A 266 -5.62 -13.21 -9.45
C GLY A 266 -6.61 -13.20 -8.28
N ARG A 267 -7.44 -12.13 -8.12
CA ARG A 267 -8.45 -12.07 -7.06
C ARG A 267 -9.77 -12.70 -7.45
N ILE A 268 -10.04 -12.91 -8.75
CA ILE A 268 -11.27 -13.53 -9.21
C ILE A 268 -11.08 -15.04 -9.26
N THR A 269 -11.69 -15.71 -8.30
CA THR A 269 -11.73 -17.17 -8.17
C THR A 269 -13.19 -17.63 -7.95
N ASN A 270 -13.46 -18.94 -8.09
CA ASN A 270 -14.79 -19.47 -7.78
C ASN A 270 -15.18 -19.30 -6.30
N ARG A 271 -14.21 -19.09 -5.40
CA ARG A 271 -14.43 -18.94 -3.97
C ARG A 271 -14.69 -17.49 -3.54
N VAL A 272 -14.34 -16.53 -4.38
CA VAL A 272 -14.42 -15.12 -3.99
C VAL A 272 -15.86 -14.61 -3.97
N TRP A 273 -16.71 -15.07 -4.89
CA TRP A 273 -18.09 -14.57 -5.02
C TRP A 273 -18.94 -14.87 -3.79
N PRO A 274 -19.00 -16.12 -3.27
CA PRO A 274 -19.74 -16.40 -2.02
C PRO A 274 -19.21 -15.58 -0.82
N ALA A 275 -17.91 -15.28 -0.79
CA ALA A 275 -17.35 -14.43 0.25
C ALA A 275 -17.83 -12.98 0.13
N ILE A 276 -17.83 -12.42 -1.09
CA ILE A 276 -18.32 -11.07 -1.36
C ILE A 276 -19.81 -10.96 -0.99
N ASP A 277 -20.65 -11.90 -1.44
CA ASP A 277 -22.08 -11.91 -1.13
C ASP A 277 -22.32 -11.91 0.37
N THR A 278 -21.54 -12.71 1.12
CA THR A 278 -21.63 -12.74 2.60
C THR A 278 -21.29 -11.38 3.22
N TYR A 279 -20.23 -10.67 2.75
CA TYR A 279 -19.90 -9.35 3.29
C TYR A 279 -20.89 -8.26 2.88
N LEU A 280 -21.45 -8.33 1.67
CA LEU A 280 -22.50 -7.41 1.24
C LEU A 280 -23.81 -7.63 2.02
N ASP A 281 -24.17 -8.89 2.33
CA ASP A 281 -25.30 -9.22 3.21
C ASP A 281 -25.09 -8.67 4.63
N ILE A 282 -23.90 -8.77 5.19
CA ILE A 282 -23.57 -8.16 6.48
C ILE A 282 -23.77 -6.64 6.40
N ALA A 283 -23.23 -5.97 5.38
CA ALA A 283 -23.40 -4.52 5.23
C ALA A 283 -24.88 -4.14 5.14
N SER A 284 -25.67 -4.86 4.35
CA SER A 284 -27.11 -4.65 4.21
C SER A 284 -27.87 -4.86 5.53
N ARG A 285 -27.59 -5.95 6.22
CA ARG A 285 -28.24 -6.32 7.50
C ARG A 285 -28.03 -5.29 8.61
N TYR A 286 -26.88 -4.63 8.62
CA TYR A 286 -26.54 -3.62 9.61
C TYR A 286 -26.66 -2.18 9.06
N GLU A 287 -27.30 -2.00 7.91
CA GLU A 287 -27.53 -0.69 7.28
C GLU A 287 -26.25 0.12 7.06
N LEU A 288 -25.15 -0.57 6.71
CA LEU A 288 -23.83 0.02 6.46
C LEU A 288 -23.53 0.12 4.96
N ASP A 289 -22.83 1.18 4.57
CA ASP A 289 -22.17 1.20 3.25
C ASP A 289 -21.04 0.17 3.21
N PRO A 290 -21.02 -0.78 2.24
CA PRO A 290 -20.02 -1.85 2.21
C PRO A 290 -18.58 -1.34 2.05
N VAL A 291 -18.38 -0.19 1.35
CA VAL A 291 -17.05 0.44 1.23
C VAL A 291 -16.58 0.94 2.58
N GLN A 292 -17.45 1.66 3.29
CA GLN A 292 -17.15 2.22 4.60
C GLN A 292 -16.95 1.12 5.65
N MET A 293 -17.78 0.07 5.63
CA MET A 293 -17.61 -1.11 6.48
C MET A 293 -16.25 -1.78 6.28
N ALA A 294 -15.84 -2.02 5.03
CA ALA A 294 -14.56 -2.67 4.72
C ALA A 294 -13.35 -1.83 5.18
N LEU A 295 -13.40 -0.52 4.98
CA LEU A 295 -12.34 0.40 5.41
C LEU A 295 -12.29 0.53 6.94
N SER A 296 -13.44 0.67 7.60
CA SER A 296 -13.55 0.75 9.06
C SER A 296 -13.06 -0.55 9.72
N PHE A 297 -13.35 -1.71 9.12
CA PHE A 297 -12.78 -2.97 9.59
C PHE A 297 -11.25 -2.94 9.56
N CYS A 298 -10.63 -2.49 8.47
CA CYS A 298 -9.17 -2.37 8.40
C CYS A 298 -8.64 -1.43 9.48
N LEU A 299 -9.26 -0.27 9.68
CA LEU A 299 -8.87 0.70 10.70
C LEU A 299 -9.01 0.19 12.14
N SER A 300 -9.93 -0.74 12.38
CA SER A 300 -10.17 -1.32 13.72
C SER A 300 -9.04 -2.26 14.20
N ARG A 301 -8.10 -2.61 13.32
CA ARG A 301 -6.99 -3.53 13.67
C ARG A 301 -5.88 -2.78 14.42
N SER A 302 -5.43 -3.34 15.54
CA SER A 302 -4.42 -2.74 16.40
C SER A 302 -3.06 -2.51 15.73
N PHE A 303 -2.74 -3.33 14.71
CA PHE A 303 -1.51 -3.24 13.93
C PHE A 303 -1.60 -2.25 12.75
N MET A 304 -2.77 -1.62 12.52
CA MET A 304 -2.97 -0.74 11.38
C MET A 304 -2.42 0.66 11.65
N THR A 305 -1.45 1.09 10.86
CA THR A 305 -0.98 2.49 10.85
C THR A 305 -1.84 3.32 9.91
N SER A 306 -2.00 2.89 8.65
CA SER A 306 -2.80 3.63 7.68
C SER A 306 -3.39 2.72 6.60
N VAL A 307 -4.59 3.03 6.14
CA VAL A 307 -5.30 2.31 5.09
C VAL A 307 -5.15 3.08 3.77
N ILE A 308 -4.44 2.48 2.81
CA ILE A 308 -4.19 3.08 1.50
C ILE A 308 -5.34 2.72 0.56
N PHE A 309 -6.11 3.71 0.18
CA PHE A 309 -7.18 3.56 -0.80
C PHE A 309 -6.92 4.40 -2.04
N GLY A 310 -7.48 4.01 -3.17
CA GLY A 310 -7.50 4.79 -4.41
C GLY A 310 -8.93 5.04 -4.87
N ALA A 311 -9.12 6.12 -5.61
CA ALA A 311 -10.38 6.48 -6.24
C ALA A 311 -10.12 6.91 -7.69
N THR A 312 -11.04 6.58 -8.60
CA THR A 312 -11.01 7.06 -9.99
C THR A 312 -11.96 8.24 -10.24
N SER A 313 -12.65 8.72 -9.19
CA SER A 313 -13.49 9.91 -9.24
C SER A 313 -13.61 10.58 -7.88
N LEU A 314 -13.90 11.88 -7.84
CA LEU A 314 -14.19 12.62 -6.61
C LEU A 314 -15.42 12.06 -5.87
N GLN A 315 -16.40 11.50 -6.60
CA GLN A 315 -17.56 10.86 -5.97
C GLN A 315 -17.14 9.61 -5.17
N GLN A 316 -16.26 8.77 -5.72
CA GLN A 316 -15.72 7.61 -5.00
C GLN A 316 -14.90 8.05 -3.78
N LEU A 317 -14.06 9.07 -3.95
CA LEU A 317 -13.28 9.64 -2.86
C LEU A 317 -14.18 10.17 -1.74
N LYS A 318 -15.22 10.94 -2.10
CA LYS A 318 -16.18 11.44 -1.12
C LYS A 318 -16.89 10.31 -0.36
N ARG A 319 -17.35 9.25 -1.06
CA ARG A 319 -17.99 8.07 -0.43
C ARG A 319 -17.09 7.43 0.63
N ILE A 320 -15.77 7.35 0.37
CA ILE A 320 -14.77 6.85 1.32
C ILE A 320 -14.65 7.80 2.51
N LEU A 321 -14.53 9.10 2.25
CA LEU A 321 -14.32 10.13 3.26
C LEU A 321 -15.54 10.32 4.18
N ASP A 322 -16.75 10.12 3.67
CA ASP A 322 -17.98 10.18 4.46
C ASP A 322 -18.01 9.10 5.57
N GLY A 323 -17.32 7.99 5.38
CA GLY A 323 -17.21 6.91 6.38
C GLY A 323 -15.97 6.98 7.29
N ARG A 324 -15.17 8.05 7.24
CA ARG A 324 -13.87 8.14 7.94
C ARG A 324 -13.93 8.02 9.46
N ASP A 325 -15.07 8.33 10.05
CA ASP A 325 -15.30 8.30 11.50
C ASP A 325 -16.16 7.09 11.93
N LEU A 326 -16.53 6.20 10.99
CA LEU A 326 -17.32 5.01 11.25
C LEU A 326 -16.56 4.05 12.16
N GLN A 327 -17.16 3.69 13.28
CA GLN A 327 -16.70 2.62 14.16
C GLN A 327 -17.68 1.45 14.08
N LEU A 328 -17.17 0.24 13.87
CA LEU A 328 -17.99 -0.95 13.77
C LEU A 328 -18.35 -1.46 15.17
N GLU A 329 -19.64 -1.69 15.37
CA GLU A 329 -20.15 -2.28 16.60
C GLU A 329 -19.66 -3.73 16.81
N PRO A 330 -19.56 -4.23 18.04
CA PRO A 330 -19.06 -5.58 18.34
C PRO A 330 -19.81 -6.71 17.62
N ASN A 331 -21.11 -6.56 17.39
CA ASN A 331 -21.93 -7.53 16.66
C ASN A 331 -21.60 -7.57 15.16
N VAL A 332 -21.28 -6.43 14.56
CA VAL A 332 -20.80 -6.34 13.17
C VAL A 332 -19.43 -7.02 13.04
N LEU A 333 -18.51 -6.72 13.96
CA LEU A 333 -17.17 -7.38 13.98
C LEU A 333 -17.28 -8.89 14.20
N ALA A 334 -18.23 -9.35 15.04
CA ALA A 334 -18.50 -10.78 15.22
C ALA A 334 -19.02 -11.43 13.93
N ALA A 335 -19.94 -10.77 13.21
CA ALA A 335 -20.46 -11.25 11.92
C ALA A 335 -19.34 -11.31 10.86
N ILE A 336 -18.50 -10.28 10.76
CA ILE A 336 -17.32 -10.26 9.88
C ILE A 336 -16.36 -11.40 10.20
N ASN A 337 -16.09 -11.67 11.48
CA ASN A 337 -15.20 -12.76 11.88
C ASN A 337 -15.83 -14.16 11.61
N ALA A 338 -17.15 -14.30 11.68
CA ALA A 338 -17.86 -15.51 11.29
C ALA A 338 -17.76 -15.72 9.74
N ALA A 339 -17.97 -14.67 8.96
CA ALA A 339 -17.79 -14.69 7.51
C ALA A 339 -16.38 -15.10 7.10
N HIS A 340 -15.34 -14.54 7.77
CA HIS A 340 -13.96 -14.94 7.49
C HIS A 340 -13.68 -16.42 7.79
N ARG A 341 -14.26 -16.97 8.86
CA ARG A 341 -14.14 -18.41 9.16
C ARG A 341 -14.85 -19.29 8.13
N ALA A 342 -15.96 -18.83 7.58
CA ALA A 342 -16.69 -19.55 6.53
C ALA A 342 -15.97 -19.46 5.17
N HIS A 343 -15.28 -18.37 4.89
CA HIS A 343 -14.61 -18.10 3.62
C HIS A 343 -13.14 -17.67 3.85
N PRO A 344 -12.29 -18.53 4.42
CA PRO A 344 -10.89 -18.19 4.64
C PRO A 344 -10.15 -18.14 3.29
N MET A 345 -9.34 -17.11 3.09
CA MET A 345 -8.47 -16.98 1.91
C MET A 345 -9.21 -17.28 0.59
N PRO A 346 -10.22 -16.50 0.19
CA PRO A 346 -11.04 -16.79 -0.99
C PRO A 346 -10.29 -16.63 -2.33
N TYR A 347 -9.07 -16.03 -2.32
CA TYR A 347 -8.14 -15.95 -3.44
C TYR A 347 -6.68 -16.11 -3.01
#